data_4f10413c2875823702fd437ffa46ce8b
#
_entry.id   4f10413c2875823702fd437ffa46ce8b
#
_cell.length_a   1.000
_cell.length_b   1.000
_cell.length_c   1.000
_cell.angle_alpha   90.00
_cell.angle_beta   90.00
_cell.angle_gamma   90.00
#
_symmetry.space_group_name_H-M   'P 1'
#
loop_
_entity.id
_entity.type
_entity.pdbx_description
1 polymer ?
#
loop_
_entity_poly.entity_id
_entity_poly.type
_entity_poly.pdbx_seq_one_letter_code
_entity_poly.pdbx_strand_id
1 'polypeptide(L)'
;MDKKTIIEQTEKYYLPVFGRYQMVMELGQGCRVWDNEGNEYVDAFAGIAVNSLGYNHPVLVKAISEQAGKLMHCSNLYYTEIQAKALRVVAEATGMDRIFFANCGAEGNEGAMKLARKYGVSKAPTKYKIISADESFHGRTFDTLAATGHDYYHVGYGPLSPGHVLVPYGDIKALEAQMDDDVCAVLLEPIQGEGGVHVPSDEYLQQVRALCDKHDALLIFDEVQTGVARTGKWFAYMHSGVKPDILTFAKGIGGGFPVAGFAVPERLAHVFKPGDHGGTFGGNPLACAAVYATLTTIKSEGLVDKVAEKGEYFKNELRKLQEKYPDKVTDVRGCGLMLGMEVAGEGKPIVESCLANNVIVNCTAGNVIRIVPPLIISKEEIDIVVAALDKALAAC
;
A
#
# COMPACT_ATOMS: atom_id res chain seq x y z
N MET A 1 -25.76 6.35 19.71
CA MET A 1 -25.71 4.98 20.34
C MET A 1 -24.51 4.95 21.26
N ASP A 2 -24.60 4.25 22.39
CA ASP A 2 -23.43 4.01 23.23
C ASP A 2 -22.45 2.98 22.61
N LYS A 3 -21.22 2.96 23.11
CA LYS A 3 -20.14 2.09 22.62
C LYS A 3 -20.54 0.61 22.59
N LYS A 4 -21.18 0.12 23.66
CA LYS A 4 -21.60 -1.27 23.77
C LYS A 4 -22.60 -1.66 22.68
N THR A 5 -23.62 -0.84 22.48
CA THR A 5 -24.65 -1.05 21.45
C THR A 5 -24.06 -1.06 20.06
N ILE A 6 -23.10 -0.16 19.74
CA ILE A 6 -22.43 -0.09 18.43
C ILE A 6 -21.64 -1.37 18.19
N ILE A 7 -20.86 -1.81 19.18
CA ILE A 7 -20.05 -3.04 19.07
C ILE A 7 -20.97 -4.26 18.89
N GLU A 8 -21.98 -4.44 19.73
CA GLU A 8 -22.92 -5.57 19.66
C GLU A 8 -23.64 -5.64 18.30
N GLN A 9 -24.10 -4.51 17.77
CA GLN A 9 -24.73 -4.47 16.45
C GLN A 9 -23.74 -4.79 15.33
N THR A 10 -22.51 -4.28 15.41
CA THR A 10 -21.47 -4.58 14.42
C THR A 10 -21.11 -6.05 14.42
N GLU A 11 -20.85 -6.64 15.58
CA GLU A 11 -20.52 -8.07 15.71
C GLU A 11 -21.69 -8.99 15.27
N LYS A 12 -22.94 -8.55 15.47
CA LYS A 12 -24.13 -9.31 15.05
C LYS A 12 -24.30 -9.38 13.54
N TYR A 13 -24.01 -8.30 12.81
CA TYR A 13 -24.35 -8.19 11.37
C TYR A 13 -23.15 -8.27 10.42
N TYR A 14 -21.94 -8.06 10.91
CA TYR A 14 -20.72 -8.14 10.10
C TYR A 14 -20.13 -9.56 10.15
N LEU A 15 -19.64 -10.07 9.01
CA LEU A 15 -18.92 -11.35 9.02
C LEU A 15 -17.65 -11.22 9.89
N PRO A 16 -17.36 -12.21 10.76
CA PRO A 16 -16.27 -12.13 11.75
C PRO A 16 -14.89 -12.41 11.12
N VAL A 17 -14.50 -11.61 10.13
CA VAL A 17 -13.23 -11.73 9.40
C VAL A 17 -12.13 -10.80 9.92
N PHE A 18 -12.45 -9.91 10.88
CA PHE A 18 -11.49 -9.01 11.49
C PHE A 18 -11.46 -9.14 13.01
N GLY A 19 -10.27 -9.22 13.58
CA GLY A 19 -10.07 -8.94 15.00
C GLY A 19 -10.13 -7.44 15.25
N ARG A 20 -11.08 -6.95 16.04
CA ARG A 20 -11.28 -5.51 16.31
C ARG A 20 -10.87 -5.14 17.72
N TYR A 21 -10.22 -3.99 17.86
CA TYR A 21 -10.08 -3.34 19.16
C TYR A 21 -11.44 -2.87 19.65
N GLN A 22 -11.68 -2.93 20.96
CA GLN A 22 -12.94 -2.54 21.59
C GLN A 22 -13.05 -1.01 21.70
N MET A 23 -12.96 -0.34 20.55
CA MET A 23 -13.00 1.11 20.38
C MET A 23 -13.99 1.48 19.28
N VAL A 24 -14.65 2.61 19.43
CA VAL A 24 -15.55 3.17 18.43
C VAL A 24 -14.99 4.51 17.98
N MET A 25 -14.37 4.55 16.83
CA MET A 25 -13.84 5.79 16.24
C MET A 25 -14.98 6.66 15.73
N GLU A 26 -14.95 7.96 16.01
CA GLU A 26 -16.01 8.90 15.66
C GLU A 26 -15.50 10.07 14.83
N LEU A 27 -14.34 10.63 15.17
CA LEU A 27 -13.82 11.86 14.57
C LEU A 27 -12.34 11.72 14.21
N GLY A 28 -11.91 12.44 13.16
CA GLY A 28 -10.50 12.55 12.80
C GLY A 28 -10.16 13.96 12.32
N GLN A 29 -8.98 14.46 12.70
CA GLN A 29 -8.44 15.75 12.25
C GLN A 29 -6.90 15.67 12.17
N GLY A 30 -6.33 15.93 11.00
CA GLY A 30 -4.88 15.82 10.80
C GLY A 30 -4.39 14.40 11.08
N CYS A 31 -3.45 14.23 12.00
CA CYS A 31 -2.93 12.94 12.45
C CYS A 31 -3.60 12.40 13.72
N ARG A 32 -4.74 12.97 14.13
CA ARG A 32 -5.42 12.61 15.36
C ARG A 32 -6.80 12.06 15.09
N VAL A 33 -7.21 11.11 15.92
CA VAL A 33 -8.56 10.54 15.92
C VAL A 33 -9.12 10.53 17.32
N TRP A 34 -10.45 10.60 17.43
CA TRP A 34 -11.16 10.54 18.69
C TRP A 34 -12.16 9.38 18.66
N ASP A 35 -12.24 8.69 19.77
CA ASP A 35 -13.30 7.72 19.96
C ASP A 35 -14.61 8.41 20.45
N ASN A 36 -15.70 7.66 20.50
CA ASN A 36 -17.00 8.15 20.93
C ASN A 36 -17.11 8.40 22.44
N GLU A 37 -16.07 8.18 23.20
CA GLU A 37 -15.92 8.53 24.62
C GLU A 37 -15.10 9.83 24.80
N GLY A 38 -14.61 10.40 23.68
CA GLY A 38 -13.85 11.65 23.66
C GLY A 38 -12.35 11.49 23.91
N ASN A 39 -11.83 10.26 23.92
CA ASN A 39 -10.39 10.03 24.03
C ASN A 39 -9.72 10.34 22.70
N GLU A 40 -8.63 11.12 22.74
CA GLU A 40 -7.81 11.51 21.61
C GLU A 40 -6.63 10.54 21.44
N TYR A 41 -6.34 10.19 20.18
CA TYR A 41 -5.21 9.32 19.83
C TYR A 41 -4.38 9.94 18.70
N VAL A 42 -3.06 9.85 18.78
CA VAL A 42 -2.16 10.09 17.64
C VAL A 42 -2.13 8.84 16.77
N ASP A 43 -2.48 9.00 15.49
CA ASP A 43 -2.52 7.89 14.55
C ASP A 43 -1.22 7.77 13.75
N ALA A 44 -0.44 6.75 14.07
CA ALA A 44 0.77 6.38 13.34
C ALA A 44 0.54 5.17 12.38
N PHE A 45 -0.72 4.87 12.03
CA PHE A 45 -1.15 3.76 11.18
C PHE A 45 -1.87 4.21 9.91
N ALA A 46 -2.60 5.34 9.97
CA ALA A 46 -3.33 5.96 8.85
C ALA A 46 -4.26 5.00 8.10
N GLY A 47 -4.92 4.06 8.81
CA GLY A 47 -5.79 3.07 8.16
C GLY A 47 -5.03 2.15 7.18
N ILE A 48 -3.84 1.70 7.53
CA ILE A 48 -2.89 0.94 6.69
C ILE A 48 -2.34 1.82 5.54
N ALA A 49 -1.71 2.95 5.88
CA ALA A 49 -1.12 3.90 4.93
C ALA A 49 -2.12 4.50 3.91
N VAL A 50 -3.41 4.60 4.26
CA VAL A 50 -4.47 5.08 3.37
C VAL A 50 -4.68 6.59 3.50
N ASN A 51 -4.76 7.12 4.73
CA ASN A 51 -5.04 8.53 4.99
C ASN A 51 -3.79 9.40 4.80
N SER A 52 -3.30 9.51 3.55
CA SER A 52 -2.03 10.19 3.23
C SER A 52 -2.04 11.67 3.64
N LEU A 53 -3.14 12.38 3.46
CA LEU A 53 -3.32 13.78 3.89
C LEU A 53 -3.83 13.93 5.33
N GLY A 54 -3.90 12.82 6.08
CA GLY A 54 -4.56 12.80 7.38
C GLY A 54 -6.08 12.85 7.28
N TYR A 55 -6.71 13.04 8.41
CA TYR A 55 -8.16 13.09 8.54
C TYR A 55 -8.69 14.50 8.29
N ASN A 56 -9.86 14.58 7.65
CA ASN A 56 -10.60 15.82 7.43
C ASN A 56 -9.77 16.93 6.76
N HIS A 57 -8.92 16.58 5.80
CA HIS A 57 -8.13 17.57 5.07
C HIS A 57 -9.04 18.49 4.24
N PRO A 58 -8.98 19.83 4.41
CA PRO A 58 -9.99 20.74 3.86
C PRO A 58 -10.08 20.70 2.33
N VAL A 59 -8.95 20.55 1.63
CA VAL A 59 -8.92 20.46 0.15
C VAL A 59 -9.60 19.19 -0.33
N LEU A 60 -9.32 18.04 0.32
CA LEU A 60 -9.92 16.75 -0.04
C LEU A 60 -11.41 16.72 0.25
N VAL A 61 -11.82 17.15 1.46
CA VAL A 61 -13.25 17.23 1.86
C VAL A 61 -14.02 18.11 0.90
N LYS A 62 -13.49 19.30 0.56
CA LYS A 62 -14.11 20.21 -0.40
C LYS A 62 -14.27 19.55 -1.78
N ALA A 63 -13.22 18.94 -2.31
CA ALA A 63 -13.27 18.31 -3.63
C ALA A 63 -14.30 17.17 -3.71
N ILE A 64 -14.35 16.31 -2.68
CA ILE A 64 -15.34 15.23 -2.59
C ILE A 64 -16.75 15.79 -2.48
N SER A 65 -17.00 16.76 -1.59
CA SER A 65 -18.32 17.34 -1.35
C SER A 65 -18.87 18.06 -2.60
N GLU A 66 -18.04 18.85 -3.29
CA GLU A 66 -18.43 19.54 -4.52
C GLU A 66 -18.72 18.54 -5.64
N GLN A 67 -17.87 17.51 -5.80
CA GLN A 67 -18.07 16.50 -6.86
C GLN A 67 -19.28 15.60 -6.55
N ALA A 68 -19.54 15.27 -5.29
CA ALA A 68 -20.73 14.51 -4.88
C ALA A 68 -22.01 15.24 -5.24
N GLY A 69 -22.07 16.57 -5.07
CA GLY A 69 -23.19 17.41 -5.47
C GLY A 69 -23.32 17.63 -6.98
N LYS A 70 -22.31 17.24 -7.78
CA LYS A 70 -22.25 17.48 -9.23
C LYS A 70 -22.54 16.22 -10.05
N LEU A 71 -21.73 15.19 -9.86
CA LEU A 71 -21.85 13.92 -10.57
C LEU A 71 -20.95 12.86 -9.90
N MET A 72 -21.56 11.86 -9.25
CA MET A 72 -20.76 10.80 -8.59
C MET A 72 -20.26 9.75 -9.57
N HIS A 73 -21.10 9.34 -10.51
CA HIS A 73 -20.84 8.25 -11.44
C HIS A 73 -21.56 8.45 -12.76
N CYS A 74 -20.96 8.04 -13.88
CA CYS A 74 -21.58 8.10 -15.20
C CYS A 74 -21.13 6.97 -16.15
N SER A 75 -20.44 5.92 -15.66
CA SER A 75 -19.78 4.89 -16.48
C SER A 75 -18.54 5.40 -17.25
N ASN A 76 -17.64 4.48 -17.60
CA ASN A 76 -16.47 4.77 -18.46
C ASN A 76 -16.82 4.84 -19.96
N LEU A 77 -18.12 4.78 -20.30
CA LEU A 77 -18.59 5.03 -21.67
C LEU A 77 -18.59 6.52 -22.04
N TYR A 78 -18.44 7.41 -21.06
CA TYR A 78 -18.46 8.86 -21.24
C TYR A 78 -17.21 9.51 -20.67
N TYR A 79 -16.74 10.57 -21.32
CA TYR A 79 -15.62 11.38 -20.83
C TYR A 79 -16.08 12.35 -19.76
N THR A 80 -15.21 12.58 -18.75
CA THR A 80 -15.40 13.63 -17.76
C THR A 80 -14.13 14.45 -17.59
N GLU A 81 -14.28 15.75 -17.36
CA GLU A 81 -13.15 16.66 -17.15
C GLU A 81 -12.29 16.22 -15.95
N ILE A 82 -12.96 15.83 -14.85
CA ILE A 82 -12.24 15.44 -13.63
C ILE A 82 -11.45 14.14 -13.80
N GLN A 83 -11.94 13.19 -14.60
CA GLN A 83 -11.18 11.98 -14.93
C GLN A 83 -9.93 12.32 -15.76
N ALA A 84 -10.07 13.20 -16.75
CA ALA A 84 -8.92 13.65 -17.55
C ALA A 84 -7.85 14.34 -16.68
N LYS A 85 -8.28 15.17 -15.71
CA LYS A 85 -7.37 15.82 -14.74
C LYS A 85 -6.68 14.79 -13.85
N ALA A 86 -7.42 13.81 -13.31
CA ALA A 86 -6.89 12.75 -12.46
C ALA A 86 -5.88 11.88 -13.22
N LEU A 87 -6.21 11.45 -14.45
CA LEU A 87 -5.30 10.68 -15.30
C LEU A 87 -3.96 11.39 -15.51
N ARG A 88 -4.00 12.71 -15.81
CA ARG A 88 -2.77 13.50 -16.01
C ARG A 88 -1.90 13.54 -14.77
N VAL A 89 -2.47 13.84 -13.59
CA VAL A 89 -1.65 13.94 -12.36
C VAL A 89 -1.11 12.59 -11.92
N VAL A 90 -1.84 11.48 -12.18
CA VAL A 90 -1.34 10.12 -11.96
C VAL A 90 -0.20 9.79 -12.93
N ALA A 91 -0.34 10.11 -14.22
CA ALA A 91 0.72 9.91 -15.20
C ALA A 91 2.00 10.68 -14.83
N GLU A 92 1.85 11.97 -14.43
CA GLU A 92 2.99 12.79 -13.95
C GLU A 92 3.65 12.17 -12.70
N ALA A 93 2.88 11.69 -11.73
CA ALA A 93 3.39 11.13 -10.50
C ALA A 93 4.04 9.75 -10.68
N THR A 94 3.45 8.89 -11.51
CA THR A 94 3.93 7.53 -11.78
C THR A 94 5.04 7.47 -12.83
N GLY A 95 5.23 8.52 -13.65
CA GLY A 95 6.12 8.49 -14.81
C GLY A 95 5.69 7.47 -15.87
N MET A 96 4.40 7.10 -15.92
CA MET A 96 3.80 6.17 -16.87
C MET A 96 2.83 6.88 -17.81
N ASP A 97 2.53 6.25 -18.95
CA ASP A 97 1.78 6.91 -20.02
C ASP A 97 0.28 6.59 -20.03
N ARG A 98 -0.10 5.37 -19.61
CA ARG A 98 -1.49 4.88 -19.67
C ARG A 98 -1.92 4.35 -18.32
N ILE A 99 -3.10 4.72 -17.87
CA ILE A 99 -3.64 4.41 -16.55
C ILE A 99 -4.98 3.72 -16.70
N PHE A 100 -5.20 2.67 -15.92
CA PHE A 100 -6.52 2.09 -15.66
C PHE A 100 -6.88 2.30 -14.19
N PHE A 101 -8.06 2.84 -13.92
CA PHE A 101 -8.57 3.00 -12.56
C PHE A 101 -9.42 1.80 -12.13
N ALA A 102 -9.24 1.39 -10.88
CA ALA A 102 -9.99 0.37 -10.16
C ALA A 102 -10.44 0.92 -8.80
N ASN A 103 -10.94 0.08 -7.89
CA ASN A 103 -11.50 0.53 -6.61
C ASN A 103 -10.63 0.13 -5.40
N CYS A 104 -9.87 -0.96 -5.51
CA CYS A 104 -8.97 -1.42 -4.45
C CYS A 104 -7.69 -2.03 -5.03
N GLY A 105 -6.67 -2.21 -4.18
CA GLY A 105 -5.36 -2.75 -4.61
C GLY A 105 -5.46 -4.12 -5.27
N ALA A 106 -6.33 -5.00 -4.77
CA ALA A 106 -6.55 -6.31 -5.38
C ALA A 106 -7.03 -6.20 -6.84
N GLU A 107 -8.00 -5.31 -7.14
CA GLU A 107 -8.44 -5.08 -8.52
C GLU A 107 -7.33 -4.48 -9.40
N GLY A 108 -6.49 -3.61 -8.84
CA GLY A 108 -5.32 -3.08 -9.55
C GLY A 108 -4.34 -4.17 -9.93
N ASN A 109 -4.01 -5.06 -8.98
CA ASN A 109 -3.12 -6.20 -9.20
C ASN A 109 -3.73 -7.25 -10.15
N GLU A 110 -5.03 -7.55 -10.04
CA GLU A 110 -5.75 -8.41 -11.00
C GLU A 110 -5.62 -7.87 -12.44
N GLY A 111 -5.84 -6.57 -12.63
CA GLY A 111 -5.69 -5.93 -13.94
C GLY A 111 -4.26 -6.00 -14.47
N ALA A 112 -3.27 -5.76 -13.63
CA ALA A 112 -1.85 -5.85 -13.95
C ALA A 112 -1.45 -7.27 -14.37
N MET A 113 -1.82 -8.28 -13.58
CA MET A 113 -1.54 -9.69 -13.88
C MET A 113 -2.25 -10.16 -15.15
N LYS A 114 -3.51 -9.77 -15.37
CA LYS A 114 -4.26 -10.06 -16.61
C LYS A 114 -3.56 -9.45 -17.83
N LEU A 115 -3.06 -8.22 -17.73
CA LEU A 115 -2.31 -7.57 -18.81
C LEU A 115 -1.02 -8.34 -19.10
N ALA A 116 -0.27 -8.72 -18.07
CA ALA A 116 0.95 -9.48 -18.19
C ALA A 116 0.73 -10.85 -18.84
N ARG A 117 -0.28 -11.60 -18.39
CA ARG A 117 -0.65 -12.88 -19.00
C ARG A 117 -1.05 -12.72 -20.48
N LYS A 118 -1.84 -11.69 -20.80
CA LYS A 118 -2.23 -11.43 -22.19
C LYS A 118 -1.03 -11.06 -23.06
N TYR A 119 -0.10 -10.28 -22.54
CA TYR A 119 1.17 -9.98 -23.20
C TYR A 119 1.98 -11.25 -23.45
N GLY A 120 2.20 -12.07 -22.42
CA GLY A 120 2.98 -13.30 -22.54
C GLY A 120 2.36 -14.31 -23.52
N VAL A 121 1.06 -14.60 -23.37
CA VAL A 121 0.35 -15.54 -24.26
C VAL A 121 0.33 -15.06 -25.72
N SER A 122 0.42 -13.76 -25.98
CA SER A 122 0.59 -13.26 -27.35
C SER A 122 1.93 -13.60 -27.97
N LYS A 123 2.94 -14.00 -27.17
CA LYS A 123 4.27 -14.43 -27.62
C LYS A 123 4.33 -15.96 -27.74
N ALA A 124 3.84 -16.67 -26.69
CA ALA A 124 3.76 -18.14 -26.67
C ALA A 124 2.57 -18.58 -25.80
N PRO A 125 1.79 -19.60 -26.22
CA PRO A 125 0.59 -20.03 -25.48
C PRO A 125 0.87 -20.49 -24.03
N THR A 126 2.08 -20.91 -23.72
CA THR A 126 2.50 -21.37 -22.38
C THR A 126 3.05 -20.25 -21.51
N LYS A 127 3.29 -19.04 -22.05
CA LYS A 127 3.89 -17.90 -21.35
C LYS A 127 2.89 -17.14 -20.50
N TYR A 128 2.48 -17.75 -19.38
CA TYR A 128 1.47 -17.18 -18.46
C TYR A 128 1.86 -17.25 -16.98
N LYS A 129 3.03 -17.84 -16.65
CA LYS A 129 3.49 -17.91 -15.27
C LYS A 129 3.83 -16.54 -14.71
N ILE A 130 3.52 -16.33 -13.46
CA ILE A 130 3.87 -15.12 -12.69
C ILE A 130 4.65 -15.56 -11.47
N ILE A 131 5.84 -14.99 -11.28
CA ILE A 131 6.64 -15.21 -10.08
C ILE A 131 6.37 -14.06 -9.12
N SER A 132 6.08 -14.38 -7.86
CA SER A 132 6.00 -13.42 -6.76
C SER A 132 6.85 -13.88 -5.58
N ALA A 133 6.90 -13.11 -4.50
CA ALA A 133 7.80 -13.41 -3.38
C ALA A 133 7.05 -13.96 -2.17
N ASP A 134 7.74 -14.80 -1.38
CA ASP A 134 7.31 -15.19 -0.04
C ASP A 134 7.09 -13.94 0.82
N GLU A 135 6.21 -14.01 1.79
CA GLU A 135 5.82 -12.91 2.68
C GLU A 135 5.20 -11.69 1.97
N SER A 136 4.89 -11.77 0.67
CA SER A 136 4.23 -10.71 -0.09
C SER A 136 2.73 -10.65 0.19
N PHE A 137 2.13 -9.48 -0.07
CA PHE A 137 0.69 -9.29 0.00
C PHE A 137 0.17 -8.51 -1.22
N HIS A 138 -0.56 -9.21 -2.10
CA HIS A 138 -1.09 -8.62 -3.34
C HIS A 138 -2.62 -8.50 -3.39
N GLY A 139 -3.33 -9.10 -2.42
CA GLY A 139 -4.80 -9.03 -2.32
C GLY A 139 -5.47 -10.29 -1.83
N ARG A 140 -6.81 -10.27 -1.85
CA ARG A 140 -7.68 -11.36 -1.34
C ARG A 140 -8.64 -11.92 -2.40
N THR A 141 -8.54 -11.49 -3.66
CA THR A 141 -9.23 -12.11 -4.78
C THR A 141 -8.48 -13.38 -5.22
N PHE A 142 -9.10 -14.27 -5.96
CA PHE A 142 -8.53 -15.61 -6.21
C PHE A 142 -7.15 -15.58 -6.90
N ASP A 143 -6.93 -14.67 -7.87
CA ASP A 143 -5.64 -14.59 -8.56
C ASP A 143 -4.60 -13.85 -7.70
N THR A 144 -4.98 -12.74 -7.05
CA THR A 144 -4.08 -12.04 -6.10
C THR A 144 -3.79 -12.85 -4.85
N LEU A 145 -4.74 -13.71 -4.41
CA LEU A 145 -4.52 -14.64 -3.32
C LEU A 145 -3.45 -15.67 -3.68
N ALA A 146 -3.51 -16.23 -4.90
CA ALA A 146 -2.51 -17.17 -5.39
C ALA A 146 -1.12 -16.55 -5.54
N ALA A 147 -1.04 -15.23 -5.81
CA ALA A 147 0.20 -14.47 -5.89
C ALA A 147 0.74 -14.02 -4.52
N THR A 148 -0.08 -14.03 -3.47
CA THR A 148 0.29 -13.62 -2.11
C THR A 148 1.08 -14.71 -1.41
N GLY A 149 2.28 -14.35 -0.90
CA GLY A 149 3.26 -15.30 -0.36
C GLY A 149 3.08 -15.68 1.10
N HIS A 150 1.85 -15.87 1.56
CA HIS A 150 1.54 -16.29 2.92
C HIS A 150 0.66 -17.54 2.94
N ASP A 151 1.24 -18.69 3.26
CA ASP A 151 0.56 -19.98 3.23
C ASP A 151 -0.74 -20.03 4.02
N TYR A 152 -0.81 -19.33 5.16
CA TYR A 152 -2.02 -19.35 5.99
C TYR A 152 -3.23 -18.69 5.30
N TYR A 153 -3.02 -17.79 4.33
CA TYR A 153 -4.12 -17.23 3.54
C TYR A 153 -4.66 -18.20 2.50
N HIS A 154 -3.88 -19.21 2.12
CA HIS A 154 -4.26 -20.21 1.13
C HIS A 154 -5.11 -21.33 1.72
N VAL A 155 -5.06 -21.53 3.05
CA VAL A 155 -5.74 -22.65 3.72
C VAL A 155 -7.26 -22.59 3.49
N GLY A 156 -7.80 -23.65 2.90
CA GLY A 156 -9.24 -23.80 2.64
C GLY A 156 -9.75 -23.17 1.34
N TYR A 157 -8.87 -22.53 0.53
CA TYR A 157 -9.25 -21.88 -0.74
C TYR A 157 -8.76 -22.60 -2.00
N GLY A 158 -8.24 -23.83 -1.86
CA GLY A 158 -7.78 -24.61 -3.01
C GLY A 158 -8.92 -25.14 -3.89
N PRO A 159 -8.67 -25.39 -5.20
CA PRO A 159 -7.42 -25.11 -5.87
C PRO A 159 -7.24 -23.60 -6.14
N LEU A 160 -6.02 -23.11 -5.91
CA LEU A 160 -5.67 -21.71 -6.21
C LEU A 160 -5.57 -21.50 -7.72
N SER A 161 -5.60 -20.25 -8.14
CA SER A 161 -5.39 -19.86 -9.54
C SER A 161 -4.02 -20.37 -10.03
N PRO A 162 -3.96 -21.08 -11.18
CA PRO A 162 -2.73 -21.71 -11.65
C PRO A 162 -1.73 -20.69 -12.22
N GLY A 163 -0.45 -21.10 -12.27
CA GLY A 163 0.62 -20.35 -12.90
C GLY A 163 1.28 -19.31 -11.98
N HIS A 164 1.07 -19.40 -10.67
CA HIS A 164 1.82 -18.62 -9.68
C HIS A 164 2.96 -19.45 -9.09
N VAL A 165 4.13 -18.82 -8.94
CA VAL A 165 5.33 -19.41 -8.34
C VAL A 165 5.84 -18.45 -7.28
N LEU A 166 6.11 -18.94 -6.08
CA LEU A 166 6.66 -18.16 -4.98
C LEU A 166 8.17 -18.42 -4.84
N VAL A 167 8.91 -17.36 -4.55
CA VAL A 167 10.35 -17.43 -4.28
C VAL A 167 10.70 -16.57 -3.05
N PRO A 168 11.78 -16.90 -2.31
CA PRO A 168 12.22 -16.04 -1.20
C PRO A 168 12.51 -14.60 -1.65
N TYR A 169 11.98 -13.61 -0.92
CA TYR A 169 12.19 -12.21 -1.23
C TYR A 169 13.67 -11.81 -1.03
N GLY A 170 14.26 -11.15 -2.02
CA GLY A 170 15.66 -10.74 -1.99
C GLY A 170 16.65 -11.82 -2.46
N ASP A 171 16.20 -13.05 -2.75
CA ASP A 171 17.04 -14.12 -3.26
C ASP A 171 17.00 -14.17 -4.81
N ILE A 172 17.97 -13.52 -5.43
CA ILE A 172 18.07 -13.47 -6.89
C ILE A 172 18.36 -14.85 -7.51
N LYS A 173 19.03 -15.75 -6.79
CA LYS A 173 19.35 -17.09 -7.31
C LYS A 173 18.11 -17.97 -7.33
N ALA A 174 17.27 -17.88 -6.30
CA ALA A 174 15.98 -18.56 -6.26
C ALA A 174 15.06 -18.04 -7.38
N LEU A 175 15.03 -16.73 -7.62
CA LEU A 175 14.29 -16.15 -8.73
C LEU A 175 14.82 -16.66 -10.08
N GLU A 176 16.15 -16.59 -10.33
CA GLU A 176 16.76 -17.02 -11.58
C GLU A 176 16.47 -18.50 -11.88
N ALA A 177 16.43 -19.35 -10.85
CA ALA A 177 16.14 -20.78 -10.99
C ALA A 177 14.69 -21.06 -11.46
N GLN A 178 13.77 -20.11 -11.24
CA GLN A 178 12.36 -20.20 -11.66
C GLN A 178 12.07 -19.47 -12.98
N MET A 179 13.03 -18.67 -13.48
CA MET A 179 12.87 -17.94 -14.74
C MET A 179 13.03 -18.88 -15.94
N ASP A 180 11.95 -19.07 -16.67
CA ASP A 180 11.91 -19.83 -17.92
C ASP A 180 11.10 -19.08 -18.99
N ASP A 181 10.96 -19.67 -20.18
CA ASP A 181 10.24 -19.06 -21.30
C ASP A 181 8.71 -18.97 -21.08
N ASP A 182 8.18 -19.67 -20.08
CA ASP A 182 6.77 -19.63 -19.71
C ASP A 182 6.42 -18.49 -18.73
N VAL A 183 7.45 -17.83 -18.16
CA VAL A 183 7.25 -16.70 -17.24
C VAL A 183 6.86 -15.44 -18.02
N CYS A 184 5.67 -14.92 -17.77
CA CYS A 184 5.19 -13.67 -18.38
C CYS A 184 5.47 -12.45 -17.51
N ALA A 185 5.61 -12.61 -16.19
CA ALA A 185 5.89 -11.50 -15.29
C ALA A 185 6.55 -11.94 -13.97
N VAL A 186 7.25 -10.97 -13.36
CA VAL A 186 7.65 -10.99 -11.95
C VAL A 186 6.86 -9.87 -11.26
N LEU A 187 6.14 -10.21 -10.18
CA LEU A 187 5.33 -9.30 -9.36
C LEU A 187 5.97 -9.14 -7.99
N LEU A 188 6.42 -7.94 -7.67
CA LEU A 188 7.07 -7.64 -6.38
C LEU A 188 6.56 -6.35 -5.77
N GLU A 189 6.54 -6.28 -4.45
CA GLU A 189 6.53 -5.02 -3.72
C GLU A 189 7.96 -4.45 -3.69
N PRO A 190 8.22 -3.18 -4.05
CA PRO A 190 9.56 -2.59 -3.91
C PRO A 190 10.06 -2.57 -2.46
N ILE A 191 9.14 -2.48 -1.50
CA ILE A 191 9.34 -2.70 -0.07
C ILE A 191 8.13 -3.51 0.39
N GLN A 192 8.34 -4.69 0.93
CA GLN A 192 7.24 -5.49 1.45
C GLN A 192 6.58 -4.81 2.66
N GLY A 193 5.26 -4.68 2.61
CA GLY A 193 4.51 -4.01 3.67
C GLY A 193 4.05 -4.97 4.77
N GLU A 194 3.20 -5.91 4.39
CA GLU A 194 2.59 -6.87 5.34
C GLU A 194 3.60 -7.91 5.85
N GLY A 195 4.58 -8.25 5.04
CA GLY A 195 5.65 -9.19 5.40
C GLY A 195 6.65 -8.65 6.45
N GLY A 196 6.56 -7.37 6.87
CA GLY A 196 7.43 -6.84 7.93
C GLY A 196 8.33 -5.67 7.51
N VAL A 197 7.90 -4.87 6.55
CA VAL A 197 8.66 -3.69 6.06
C VAL A 197 10.07 -4.08 5.57
N HIS A 198 10.17 -5.12 4.75
CA HIS A 198 11.45 -5.56 4.20
C HIS A 198 11.87 -4.70 3.02
N VAL A 199 13.03 -4.08 3.14
CA VAL A 199 13.64 -3.23 2.11
C VAL A 199 14.73 -4.04 1.42
N PRO A 200 14.58 -4.36 0.11
CA PRO A 200 15.61 -5.09 -0.61
C PRO A 200 16.77 -4.17 -0.98
N SER A 201 17.89 -4.73 -1.40
CA SER A 201 18.97 -3.92 -1.98
C SER A 201 18.58 -3.42 -3.39
N ASP A 202 19.12 -2.26 -3.76
CA ASP A 202 18.95 -1.74 -5.13
C ASP A 202 19.52 -2.70 -6.17
N GLU A 203 20.62 -3.39 -5.85
CA GLU A 203 21.24 -4.41 -6.70
C GLU A 203 20.28 -5.56 -6.99
N TYR A 204 19.54 -6.04 -5.98
CA TYR A 204 18.53 -7.07 -6.19
C TYR A 204 17.46 -6.64 -7.21
N LEU A 205 16.89 -5.44 -7.06
CA LEU A 205 15.89 -4.93 -8.00
C LEU A 205 16.45 -4.75 -9.41
N GLN A 206 17.71 -4.31 -9.54
CA GLN A 206 18.40 -4.18 -10.84
C GLN A 206 18.59 -5.55 -11.49
N GLN A 207 18.98 -6.57 -10.72
CA GLN A 207 19.14 -7.95 -11.22
C GLN A 207 17.79 -8.56 -11.63
N VAL A 208 16.71 -8.30 -10.84
CA VAL A 208 15.34 -8.70 -11.23
C VAL A 208 14.95 -8.08 -12.57
N ARG A 209 15.22 -6.79 -12.78
CA ARG A 209 14.94 -6.10 -14.05
C ARG A 209 15.71 -6.77 -15.20
N ALA A 210 17.00 -7.05 -15.02
CA ALA A 210 17.83 -7.69 -16.02
C ALA A 210 17.33 -9.12 -16.38
N LEU A 211 16.87 -9.89 -15.39
CA LEU A 211 16.27 -11.20 -15.63
C LEU A 211 14.95 -11.10 -16.42
N CYS A 212 14.09 -10.15 -16.06
CA CYS A 212 12.86 -9.90 -16.80
C CYS A 212 13.14 -9.52 -18.26
N ASP A 213 14.12 -8.64 -18.49
CA ASP A 213 14.53 -8.22 -19.85
C ASP A 213 15.08 -9.40 -20.67
N LYS A 214 15.92 -10.24 -20.05
CA LYS A 214 16.52 -11.43 -20.68
C LYS A 214 15.46 -12.43 -21.16
N HIS A 215 14.37 -12.59 -20.41
CA HIS A 215 13.32 -13.58 -20.68
C HIS A 215 12.07 -12.96 -21.34
N ASP A 216 12.10 -11.69 -21.76
CA ASP A 216 10.91 -10.95 -22.27
C ASP A 216 9.70 -11.11 -21.33
N ALA A 217 9.94 -11.07 -20.01
CA ALA A 217 8.94 -11.05 -18.97
C ALA A 217 8.70 -9.62 -18.48
N LEU A 218 7.47 -9.29 -18.05
CA LEU A 218 7.15 -7.97 -17.52
C LEU A 218 7.53 -7.89 -16.03
N LEU A 219 8.09 -6.76 -15.60
CA LEU A 219 8.26 -6.44 -14.19
C LEU A 219 7.05 -5.63 -13.71
N ILE A 220 6.33 -6.17 -12.74
CA ILE A 220 5.21 -5.51 -12.07
C ILE A 220 5.68 -5.08 -10.69
N PHE A 221 5.62 -3.79 -10.39
CA PHE A 221 5.77 -3.32 -9.02
C PHE A 221 4.42 -3.03 -8.40
N ASP A 222 4.12 -3.76 -7.32
CA ASP A 222 3.00 -3.47 -6.43
C ASP A 222 3.39 -2.32 -5.50
N GLU A 223 2.99 -1.12 -5.88
CA GLU A 223 3.21 0.10 -5.10
C GLU A 223 1.95 0.56 -4.36
N VAL A 224 1.05 -0.37 -4.08
CA VAL A 224 -0.20 -0.11 -3.35
C VAL A 224 0.08 0.47 -1.97
N GLN A 225 1.13 0.04 -1.28
CA GLN A 225 1.51 0.57 0.03
C GLN A 225 2.69 1.55 -0.02
N THR A 226 3.62 1.35 -0.92
CA THR A 226 4.88 2.11 -1.02
C THR A 226 4.76 3.42 -1.80
N GLY A 227 3.75 3.52 -2.66
CA GLY A 227 3.54 4.68 -3.53
C GLY A 227 3.00 5.92 -2.83
N VAL A 228 2.76 6.95 -3.62
CA VAL A 228 2.10 8.21 -3.21
C VAL A 228 2.85 8.92 -2.08
N ALA A 229 4.13 9.20 -2.34
CA ALA A 229 5.05 9.91 -1.43
C ALA A 229 5.41 9.17 -0.14
N ARG A 230 4.86 7.96 0.13
CA ARG A 230 5.04 7.21 1.37
C ARG A 230 6.51 7.02 1.77
N THR A 231 7.37 6.78 0.79
CA THR A 231 8.81 6.51 1.01
C THR A 231 9.73 7.73 0.81
N GLY A 232 9.16 8.93 0.59
CA GLY A 232 9.95 10.14 0.29
C GLY A 232 10.30 10.30 -1.19
N LYS A 233 9.71 9.50 -2.05
CA LYS A 233 9.61 9.67 -3.51
C LYS A 233 8.15 9.49 -3.92
N TRP A 234 7.75 9.94 -5.12
CA TRP A 234 6.38 9.71 -5.58
C TRP A 234 6.00 8.24 -5.55
N PHE A 235 6.91 7.37 -6.02
CA PHE A 235 6.81 5.91 -5.96
C PHE A 235 8.16 5.33 -5.55
N ALA A 236 8.15 4.20 -4.84
CA ALA A 236 9.36 3.63 -4.27
C ALA A 236 10.37 3.16 -5.32
N TYR A 237 9.93 2.75 -6.50
CA TYR A 237 10.83 2.37 -7.59
C TYR A 237 11.83 3.49 -7.97
N MET A 238 11.49 4.74 -7.67
CA MET A 238 12.34 5.91 -7.97
C MET A 238 13.58 6.00 -7.07
N HIS A 239 13.67 5.20 -5.99
CA HIS A 239 14.88 5.09 -5.17
C HIS A 239 15.96 4.29 -5.89
N SER A 240 15.62 3.09 -6.38
CA SER A 240 16.55 2.22 -7.12
C SER A 240 16.78 2.63 -8.57
N GLY A 241 15.92 3.49 -9.13
CA GLY A 241 15.92 3.85 -10.55
C GLY A 241 15.43 2.73 -11.47
N VAL A 242 14.96 1.60 -10.93
CA VAL A 242 14.44 0.46 -11.69
C VAL A 242 12.99 0.73 -12.08
N LYS A 243 12.76 1.14 -13.33
CA LYS A 243 11.42 1.40 -13.82
C LYS A 243 10.68 0.09 -14.15
N PRO A 244 9.49 -0.18 -13.55
CA PRO A 244 8.71 -1.36 -13.89
C PRO A 244 8.00 -1.20 -15.25
N ASP A 245 7.51 -2.31 -15.78
CA ASP A 245 6.63 -2.35 -16.94
C ASP A 245 5.18 -2.04 -16.57
N ILE A 246 4.78 -2.48 -15.37
CA ILE A 246 3.46 -2.21 -14.81
C ILE A 246 3.65 -1.76 -13.37
N LEU A 247 2.99 -0.69 -12.99
CA LEU A 247 2.97 -0.17 -11.62
C LEU A 247 1.54 -0.17 -11.12
N THR A 248 1.27 -0.81 -9.99
CA THR A 248 -0.04 -0.77 -9.34
C THR A 248 -0.05 0.22 -8.19
N PHE A 249 -1.19 0.83 -7.93
CA PHE A 249 -1.37 1.83 -6.88
C PHE A 249 -2.77 1.75 -6.26
N ALA A 250 -2.87 2.10 -4.98
CA ALA A 250 -4.14 2.23 -4.23
C ALA A 250 -3.92 3.08 -2.97
N LYS A 251 -4.59 2.72 -1.88
CA LYS A 251 -4.40 3.30 -0.53
C LYS A 251 -4.28 4.82 -0.53
N GLY A 252 -3.07 5.33 -0.37
CA GLY A 252 -2.79 6.77 -0.25
C GLY A 252 -3.23 7.64 -1.42
N ILE A 253 -3.49 7.07 -2.61
CA ILE A 253 -3.81 7.86 -3.80
C ILE A 253 -5.17 8.57 -3.71
N GLY A 254 -6.11 7.97 -2.95
CA GLY A 254 -7.43 8.55 -2.70
C GLY A 254 -7.53 9.37 -1.43
N GLY A 255 -6.46 9.42 -0.61
CA GLY A 255 -6.46 10.16 0.67
C GLY A 255 -7.49 9.68 1.69
N GLY A 256 -8.02 8.46 1.56
CA GLY A 256 -9.11 7.90 2.35
C GLY A 256 -10.29 7.42 1.50
N PHE A 257 -10.41 7.92 0.26
CA PHE A 257 -11.46 7.48 -0.67
C PHE A 257 -11.04 6.20 -1.39
N PRO A 258 -11.95 5.19 -1.56
CA PRO A 258 -11.64 3.95 -2.26
C PRO A 258 -11.35 4.19 -3.75
N VAL A 259 -10.10 4.04 -4.13
CA VAL A 259 -9.61 4.14 -5.51
C VAL A 259 -8.26 3.44 -5.64
N ALA A 260 -8.04 2.83 -6.78
CA ALA A 260 -6.82 2.11 -7.13
C ALA A 260 -6.63 2.11 -8.64
N GLY A 261 -5.61 1.43 -9.10
CA GLY A 261 -5.41 1.18 -10.52
C GLY A 261 -4.02 0.64 -10.82
N PHE A 262 -3.73 0.61 -12.10
CA PHE A 262 -2.38 0.32 -12.59
C PHE A 262 -2.03 1.25 -13.74
N ALA A 263 -0.73 1.43 -13.93
CA ALA A 263 -0.18 2.29 -14.97
C ALA A 263 0.88 1.53 -15.78
N VAL A 264 0.95 1.82 -17.07
CA VAL A 264 1.86 1.18 -18.04
C VAL A 264 2.49 2.21 -18.98
N PRO A 265 3.65 1.93 -19.57
CA PRO A 265 4.22 2.73 -20.64
C PRO A 265 3.42 2.56 -21.95
N GLU A 266 3.53 3.52 -22.87
CA GLU A 266 2.83 3.54 -24.17
C GLU A 266 3.01 2.23 -24.97
N ARG A 267 4.19 1.60 -24.89
CA ARG A 267 4.48 0.34 -25.57
C ARG A 267 3.56 -0.83 -25.19
N LEU A 268 2.91 -0.79 -24.02
CA LEU A 268 1.96 -1.80 -23.56
C LEU A 268 0.49 -1.39 -23.74
N ALA A 269 0.22 -0.17 -24.19
CA ALA A 269 -1.15 0.35 -24.35
C ALA A 269 -2.02 -0.50 -25.28
N HIS A 270 -1.40 -1.16 -26.26
CA HIS A 270 -2.09 -1.97 -27.26
C HIS A 270 -2.43 -3.41 -26.80
N VAL A 271 -1.92 -3.85 -25.63
CA VAL A 271 -2.12 -5.22 -25.12
C VAL A 271 -3.59 -5.45 -24.78
N PHE A 272 -4.23 -4.49 -24.13
CA PHE A 272 -5.68 -4.50 -23.94
C PHE A 272 -6.40 -3.76 -25.08
N LYS A 273 -7.52 -4.32 -25.50
CA LYS A 273 -8.47 -3.72 -26.45
C LYS A 273 -9.82 -3.53 -25.77
N PRO A 274 -10.70 -2.68 -26.32
CA PRO A 274 -12.06 -2.55 -25.79
C PRO A 274 -12.73 -3.90 -25.60
N GLY A 275 -13.23 -4.17 -24.37
CA GLY A 275 -13.85 -5.44 -23.97
C GLY A 275 -12.93 -6.43 -23.24
N ASP A 276 -11.60 -6.24 -23.24
CA ASP A 276 -10.67 -7.18 -22.60
C ASP A 276 -10.64 -7.05 -21.07
N HIS A 277 -10.84 -5.84 -20.57
CA HIS A 277 -10.87 -5.55 -19.14
C HIS A 277 -11.82 -4.39 -18.86
N GLY A 278 -12.33 -4.31 -17.62
CA GLY A 278 -13.25 -3.27 -17.21
C GLY A 278 -13.67 -3.38 -15.75
N GLY A 279 -14.39 -2.37 -15.30
CA GLY A 279 -15.00 -2.29 -13.97
C GLY A 279 -16.05 -1.19 -13.97
N THR A 280 -17.15 -1.39 -13.24
CA THR A 280 -18.25 -0.43 -13.21
C THR A 280 -17.82 0.89 -12.59
N PHE A 281 -17.15 0.86 -11.45
CA PHE A 281 -16.87 2.03 -10.63
C PHE A 281 -15.47 2.63 -10.81
N GLY A 282 -14.53 1.89 -11.39
CA GLY A 282 -13.16 2.37 -11.59
C GLY A 282 -13.13 3.66 -12.42
N GLY A 283 -12.47 4.71 -11.92
CA GLY A 283 -12.39 5.99 -12.61
C GLY A 283 -13.66 6.84 -12.58
N ASN A 284 -14.59 6.56 -11.64
CA ASN A 284 -15.76 7.41 -11.47
C ASN A 284 -15.37 8.86 -11.09
N PRO A 285 -16.21 9.86 -11.42
CA PRO A 285 -15.91 11.27 -11.13
C PRO A 285 -15.57 11.57 -9.68
N LEU A 286 -16.23 10.92 -8.72
CA LEU A 286 -16.01 11.18 -7.31
C LEU A 286 -14.63 10.68 -6.85
N ALA A 287 -14.25 9.46 -7.27
CA ALA A 287 -12.90 8.91 -7.04
C ALA A 287 -11.82 9.76 -7.70
N CYS A 288 -12.07 10.21 -8.95
CA CYS A 288 -11.13 11.07 -9.68
C CYS A 288 -10.95 12.45 -9.01
N ALA A 289 -11.99 13.00 -8.40
CA ALA A 289 -11.87 14.23 -7.61
C ALA A 289 -10.99 14.03 -6.37
N ALA A 290 -11.15 12.91 -5.68
CA ALA A 290 -10.30 12.57 -4.54
C ALA A 290 -8.82 12.38 -4.96
N VAL A 291 -8.55 11.64 -6.04
CA VAL A 291 -7.18 11.46 -6.59
C VAL A 291 -6.57 12.79 -6.98
N TYR A 292 -7.30 13.62 -7.74
CA TYR A 292 -6.80 14.92 -8.18
C TYR A 292 -6.46 15.83 -7.00
N ALA A 293 -7.37 15.93 -6.01
CA ALA A 293 -7.14 16.72 -4.81
C ALA A 293 -5.94 16.21 -4.01
N THR A 294 -5.84 14.89 -3.81
CA THR A 294 -4.75 14.28 -3.04
C THR A 294 -3.38 14.53 -3.68
N LEU A 295 -3.22 14.19 -4.96
CA LEU A 295 -1.91 14.32 -5.61
C LEU A 295 -1.49 15.77 -5.82
N THR A 296 -2.44 16.67 -6.14
CA THR A 296 -2.13 18.11 -6.26
C THR A 296 -1.76 18.73 -4.92
N THR A 297 -2.38 18.31 -3.81
CA THR A 297 -2.02 18.76 -2.46
C THR A 297 -0.63 18.25 -2.07
N ILE A 298 -0.33 16.96 -2.26
CA ILE A 298 1.01 16.41 -2.00
C ILE A 298 2.08 17.22 -2.74
N LYS A 299 1.83 17.56 -4.03
CA LYS A 299 2.74 18.34 -4.87
C LYS A 299 2.89 19.78 -4.36
N SER A 300 1.78 20.48 -4.14
CA SER A 300 1.78 21.90 -3.76
C SER A 300 2.36 22.17 -2.38
N GLU A 301 2.19 21.22 -1.45
CA GLU A 301 2.73 21.31 -0.10
C GLU A 301 4.15 20.75 0.04
N GLY A 302 4.74 20.22 -1.05
CA GLY A 302 6.09 19.62 -1.05
C GLY A 302 6.21 18.42 -0.11
N LEU A 303 5.13 17.60 0.01
CA LEU A 303 5.12 16.52 0.98
C LEU A 303 6.13 15.41 0.65
N VAL A 304 6.51 15.22 -0.61
CA VAL A 304 7.52 14.23 -1.00
C VAL A 304 8.83 14.46 -0.26
N ASP A 305 9.36 15.68 -0.29
CA ASP A 305 10.62 16.03 0.36
C ASP A 305 10.48 16.06 1.89
N LYS A 306 9.35 16.58 2.39
CA LYS A 306 9.05 16.59 3.82
C LYS A 306 8.95 15.19 4.42
N VAL A 307 8.43 14.21 3.67
CA VAL A 307 8.36 12.81 4.09
C VAL A 307 9.76 12.20 4.18
N ALA A 308 10.66 12.50 3.24
CA ALA A 308 12.04 12.04 3.32
C ALA A 308 12.74 12.56 4.60
N GLU A 309 12.61 13.86 4.89
CA GLU A 309 13.18 14.48 6.09
C GLU A 309 12.59 13.90 7.38
N LYS A 310 11.27 13.86 7.48
CA LYS A 310 10.56 13.33 8.67
C LYS A 310 10.82 11.85 8.88
N GLY A 311 10.92 11.09 7.78
CA GLY A 311 11.23 9.66 7.83
C GLY A 311 12.59 9.38 8.42
N GLU A 312 13.62 10.13 8.02
CA GLU A 312 14.96 10.01 8.63
C GLU A 312 14.96 10.43 10.11
N TYR A 313 14.26 11.51 10.44
CA TYR A 313 14.10 11.90 11.85
C TYR A 313 13.46 10.78 12.66
N PHE A 314 12.32 10.25 12.23
CA PHE A 314 11.59 9.21 12.94
C PHE A 314 12.43 7.92 13.07
N LYS A 315 13.06 7.50 11.97
CA LYS A 315 13.94 6.32 11.97
C LYS A 315 15.10 6.45 12.96
N ASN A 316 15.69 7.63 13.06
CA ASN A 316 16.75 7.90 14.02
C ASN A 316 16.25 7.86 15.48
N GLU A 317 15.04 8.37 15.75
CA GLU A 317 14.45 8.24 17.09
C GLU A 317 14.14 6.77 17.44
N LEU A 318 13.66 5.95 16.49
CA LEU A 318 13.48 4.51 16.68
C LEU A 318 14.82 3.78 16.92
N ARG A 319 15.91 4.18 16.24
CA ARG A 319 17.25 3.64 16.48
C ARG A 319 17.77 3.93 17.88
N LYS A 320 17.45 5.09 18.44
CA LYS A 320 17.76 5.38 19.86
C LYS A 320 17.02 4.43 20.81
N LEU A 321 15.79 4.03 20.48
CA LEU A 321 15.09 2.98 21.24
C LEU A 321 15.78 1.63 21.10
N GLN A 322 16.26 1.27 19.91
CA GLN A 322 17.06 0.05 19.70
C GLN A 322 18.35 0.07 20.53
N GLU A 323 19.07 1.19 20.55
CA GLU A 323 20.27 1.35 21.40
C GLU A 323 19.95 1.25 22.90
N LYS A 324 18.80 1.79 23.32
CA LYS A 324 18.35 1.75 24.72
C LYS A 324 17.86 0.36 25.14
N TYR A 325 17.27 -0.40 24.23
CA TYR A 325 16.67 -1.72 24.47
C TYR A 325 17.21 -2.79 23.50
N PRO A 326 18.53 -3.05 23.45
CA PRO A 326 19.12 -3.92 22.43
C PRO A 326 18.64 -5.38 22.49
N ASP A 327 18.20 -5.85 23.66
CA ASP A 327 17.66 -7.20 23.84
C ASP A 327 16.17 -7.30 23.45
N LYS A 328 15.50 -6.17 23.21
CA LYS A 328 14.06 -6.10 22.88
C LYS A 328 13.79 -5.64 21.45
N VAL A 329 14.59 -4.74 20.91
CA VAL A 329 14.48 -4.22 19.54
C VAL A 329 15.62 -4.76 18.70
N THR A 330 15.32 -5.69 17.81
CA THR A 330 16.31 -6.42 17.01
C THR A 330 16.70 -5.66 15.75
N ASP A 331 15.76 -4.93 15.13
CA ASP A 331 16.03 -4.15 13.91
C ASP A 331 15.11 -2.93 13.78
N VAL A 332 15.62 -1.88 13.09
CA VAL A 332 14.86 -0.70 12.68
C VAL A 332 15.15 -0.42 11.22
N ARG A 333 14.13 -0.62 10.37
CA ARG A 333 14.23 -0.53 8.91
C ARG A 333 13.10 0.26 8.28
N GLY A 334 13.18 0.49 6.99
CA GLY A 334 12.17 1.20 6.20
C GLY A 334 12.72 2.43 5.50
N CYS A 335 11.84 3.14 4.79
CA CYS A 335 12.15 4.30 3.98
C CYS A 335 11.04 5.36 4.08
N GLY A 336 11.40 6.63 4.24
CA GLY A 336 10.44 7.70 4.47
C GLY A 336 9.55 7.42 5.69
N LEU A 337 8.26 7.58 5.53
CA LEU A 337 7.25 7.27 6.57
C LEU A 337 6.65 5.86 6.41
N MET A 338 7.42 4.90 5.95
CA MET A 338 7.13 3.47 5.98
C MET A 338 8.22 2.79 6.77
N LEU A 339 8.03 2.66 8.09
CA LEU A 339 9.04 2.19 9.03
C LEU A 339 8.56 0.92 9.75
N GLY A 340 9.51 0.04 10.05
CA GLY A 340 9.34 -1.17 10.85
C GLY A 340 10.34 -1.18 11.99
N MET A 341 9.86 -1.43 13.21
CA MET A 341 10.66 -1.72 14.38
C MET A 341 10.41 -3.17 14.76
N GLU A 342 11.37 -4.04 14.54
CA GLU A 342 11.27 -5.46 14.85
C GLU A 342 11.63 -5.69 16.32
N VAL A 343 10.83 -6.53 17.00
CA VAL A 343 11.03 -6.85 18.42
C VAL A 343 11.31 -8.34 18.62
N ALA A 344 12.06 -8.66 19.68
CA ALA A 344 12.49 -10.04 19.98
C ALA A 344 11.35 -10.99 20.38
N GLY A 345 10.17 -10.46 20.71
CA GLY A 345 8.98 -11.22 21.10
C GLY A 345 7.77 -10.84 20.27
N GLU A 346 6.58 -11.14 20.78
CA GLU A 346 5.32 -10.74 20.13
C GLU A 346 5.15 -9.22 20.16
N GLY A 347 4.79 -8.63 19.02
CA GLY A 347 4.54 -7.19 18.92
C GLY A 347 3.20 -6.74 19.49
N LYS A 348 2.23 -7.66 19.67
CA LYS A 348 0.88 -7.34 20.14
C LYS A 348 0.85 -6.61 21.49
N PRO A 349 1.60 -7.03 22.53
CA PRO A 349 1.64 -6.31 23.82
C PRO A 349 2.12 -4.87 23.70
N ILE A 350 3.08 -4.59 22.76
CA ILE A 350 3.55 -3.24 22.49
C ILE A 350 2.46 -2.39 21.87
N VAL A 351 1.72 -2.94 20.89
CA VAL A 351 0.57 -2.25 20.27
C VAL A 351 -0.50 -1.92 21.32
N GLU A 352 -0.84 -2.85 22.17
CA GLU A 352 -1.83 -2.66 23.25
C GLU A 352 -1.37 -1.60 24.26
N SER A 353 -0.08 -1.59 24.62
CA SER A 353 0.51 -0.57 25.48
C SER A 353 0.51 0.82 24.81
N CYS A 354 0.85 0.92 23.52
CA CYS A 354 0.76 2.18 22.78
C CYS A 354 -0.67 2.70 22.76
N LEU A 355 -1.64 1.82 22.50
CA LEU A 355 -3.06 2.18 22.50
C LEU A 355 -3.51 2.70 23.87
N ALA A 356 -3.09 2.07 24.97
CA ALA A 356 -3.35 2.53 26.33
C ALA A 356 -2.66 3.89 26.66
N ASN A 357 -1.66 4.28 25.87
CA ASN A 357 -0.99 5.59 25.93
C ASN A 357 -1.42 6.53 24.77
N ASN A 358 -2.62 6.33 24.24
CA ASN A 358 -3.24 7.17 23.23
C ASN A 358 -2.45 7.27 21.89
N VAL A 359 -1.78 6.22 21.51
CA VAL A 359 -1.06 6.11 20.23
C VAL A 359 -1.50 4.86 19.48
N ILE A 360 -1.87 5.03 18.21
CA ILE A 360 -2.26 3.93 17.32
C ILE A 360 -1.06 3.55 16.46
N VAL A 361 -0.56 2.35 16.66
CA VAL A 361 0.41 1.65 15.80
C VAL A 361 -0.16 0.27 15.46
N ASN A 362 0.50 -0.46 14.57
CA ASN A 362 0.07 -1.81 14.22
C ASN A 362 1.26 -2.76 14.23
N CYS A 363 1.01 -4.03 14.47
CA CYS A 363 1.99 -5.09 14.33
C CYS A 363 1.69 -5.91 13.08
N THR A 364 2.72 -6.19 12.30
CA THR A 364 2.69 -7.11 11.15
C THR A 364 3.76 -8.19 11.33
N ALA A 365 3.68 -9.28 10.58
CA ALA A 365 4.60 -10.42 10.70
C ALA A 365 4.81 -10.95 12.15
N GLY A 366 3.85 -10.69 13.05
CA GLY A 366 3.87 -11.15 14.45
C GLY A 366 4.74 -10.33 15.40
N ASN A 367 5.83 -9.72 14.92
CA ASN A 367 6.84 -9.05 15.75
C ASN A 367 7.35 -7.72 15.19
N VAL A 368 6.80 -7.21 14.09
CA VAL A 368 7.23 -5.92 13.51
C VAL A 368 6.19 -4.86 13.80
N ILE A 369 6.55 -3.88 14.63
CA ILE A 369 5.74 -2.68 14.84
C ILE A 369 5.89 -1.81 13.59
N ARG A 370 4.84 -1.80 12.78
CA ARG A 370 4.78 -1.02 11.54
C ARG A 370 4.23 0.37 11.82
N ILE A 371 4.92 1.36 11.30
CA ILE A 371 4.64 2.79 11.46
C ILE A 371 4.48 3.39 10.08
N VAL A 372 3.22 3.77 9.75
CA VAL A 372 2.83 4.33 8.45
C VAL A 372 1.85 5.50 8.64
N PRO A 373 2.25 6.56 9.37
CA PRO A 373 1.38 7.69 9.72
C PRO A 373 0.90 8.45 8.48
N PRO A 374 -0.05 9.39 8.62
CA PRO A 374 -0.30 10.39 7.59
C PRO A 374 0.98 11.14 7.20
N LEU A 375 1.14 11.52 5.92
CA LEU A 375 2.34 12.20 5.41
C LEU A 375 2.58 13.57 6.05
N ILE A 376 1.51 14.13 6.61
CA ILE A 376 1.52 15.44 7.27
C ILE A 376 2.00 15.40 8.72
N ILE A 377 2.24 14.23 9.31
CA ILE A 377 2.64 14.08 10.72
C ILE A 377 3.73 15.09 11.10
N SER A 378 3.60 15.74 12.26
CA SER A 378 4.59 16.69 12.77
C SER A 378 5.70 15.99 13.56
N LYS A 379 6.82 16.72 13.83
CA LYS A 379 7.90 16.19 14.69
C LYS A 379 7.42 15.97 16.11
N GLU A 380 6.57 16.85 16.62
CA GLU A 380 5.96 16.74 17.95
C GLU A 380 5.06 15.49 18.06
N GLU A 381 4.34 15.17 17.01
CA GLU A 381 3.52 13.94 16.97
C GLU A 381 4.40 12.68 16.87
N ILE A 382 5.51 12.74 16.12
CA ILE A 382 6.53 11.68 16.09
C ILE A 382 7.08 11.44 17.49
N ASP A 383 7.42 12.50 18.22
CA ASP A 383 7.95 12.39 19.59
C ASP A 383 6.94 11.77 20.56
N ILE A 384 5.64 12.05 20.40
CA ILE A 384 4.58 11.39 21.16
C ILE A 384 4.55 9.88 20.86
N VAL A 385 4.66 9.49 19.60
CA VAL A 385 4.68 8.07 19.19
C VAL A 385 5.91 7.37 19.77
N VAL A 386 7.08 7.98 19.66
CA VAL A 386 8.34 7.44 20.21
C VAL A 386 8.26 7.28 21.73
N ALA A 387 7.69 8.27 22.44
CA ALA A 387 7.53 8.20 23.90
C ALA A 387 6.56 7.05 24.32
N ALA A 388 5.51 6.80 23.55
CA ALA A 388 4.60 5.66 23.80
C ALA A 388 5.29 4.32 23.58
N LEU A 389 6.11 4.21 22.50
CA LEU A 389 6.93 3.02 22.23
C LEU A 389 7.98 2.79 23.33
N ASP A 390 8.64 3.86 23.82
CA ASP A 390 9.60 3.78 24.92
C ASP A 390 8.95 3.22 26.19
N LYS A 391 7.76 3.72 26.55
CA LYS A 391 7.01 3.21 27.71
C LYS A 391 6.61 1.74 27.52
N ALA A 392 6.17 1.36 26.31
CA ALA A 392 5.80 -0.02 26.00
C ALA A 392 6.99 -0.96 26.14
N LEU A 393 8.14 -0.59 25.58
CA LEU A 393 9.37 -1.36 25.66
C LEU A 393 9.92 -1.45 27.11
N ALA A 394 9.77 -0.40 27.91
CA ALA A 394 10.17 -0.44 29.33
C ALA A 394 9.32 -1.43 30.16
N ALA A 395 8.05 -1.64 29.78
CA ALA A 395 7.11 -2.48 30.51
C ALA A 395 7.14 -3.97 30.08
N CYS A 396 7.58 -4.28 28.87
CA CYS A 396 7.80 -5.64 28.37
C CYS A 396 9.16 -6.16 28.80
#